data_e0349bef67f4a2a5aa6ae9978ecc0346
#
_entry.id   e0349bef67f4a2a5aa6ae9978ecc0346
#
_cell.length_a   1.000
_cell.length_b   1.000
_cell.length_c   1.000
_cell.angle_alpha   90.00
_cell.angle_beta   90.00
_cell.angle_gamma   90.00
#
_symmetry.space_group_name_H-M   'P 1'
#
loop_
_entity.id
_entity.type
_entity.pdbx_description
1 polymer ?
#
loop_
_entity_poly.entity_id
_entity_poly.type
_entity_poly.pdbx_seq_one_letter_code
_entity_poly.pdbx_strand_id
1 'polypeptide(L)'
;MKLSAWSKRLLAGVCTAALLAGGASALALSPAALPAPEAISVTNASDAQLRAALSKLAVVYSSDTHGWQVSSPYEDASLSSASCGLYPYLFLSQDDATVSLTLGMSCFSTQKMELQSIRVETKDSTYNFTCDDQYDGGYDADLKSWFDFEFFAMDDHAEYLTEWAAAKSVTATFTGKDGSTKAYTLTKDNLQAIRDIMAAYTTLLDSDAS
;
A
#
# COMPACT_ATOMS: atom_id res chain seq x y z
N MET A 1 -4.66 8.99 11.96
CA MET A 1 -4.31 10.33 11.38
C MET A 1 -4.45 10.19 9.87
N LYS A 2 -5.12 11.11 9.16
CA LYS A 2 -5.30 11.03 7.70
C LYS A 2 -4.11 11.70 7.02
N LEU A 3 -3.60 11.13 5.94
CA LEU A 3 -2.61 11.79 5.09
C LEU A 3 -3.18 13.11 4.55
N SER A 4 -2.33 14.11 4.36
CA SER A 4 -2.77 15.36 3.75
C SER A 4 -3.22 15.12 2.31
N ALA A 5 -4.14 15.96 1.79
CA ALA A 5 -4.61 15.89 0.40
C ALA A 5 -3.44 15.96 -0.62
N TRP A 6 -2.34 16.55 -0.22
CA TRP A 6 -1.13 16.66 -1.04
C TRP A 6 -0.40 15.32 -1.17
N SER A 7 -0.24 14.59 -0.07
CA SER A 7 0.37 13.25 -0.04
C SER A 7 -0.45 12.25 -0.87
N LYS A 8 -1.79 12.36 -0.85
CA LYS A 8 -2.69 11.50 -1.62
C LYS A 8 -2.56 11.68 -3.13
N ARG A 9 -2.45 12.93 -3.60
CA ARG A 9 -2.29 13.22 -5.04
C ARG A 9 -0.99 12.69 -5.62
N LEU A 10 0.08 12.73 -4.84
CA LEU A 10 1.39 12.23 -5.26
C LEU A 10 1.41 10.70 -5.36
N LEU A 11 0.78 10.03 -4.40
CA LEU A 11 0.68 8.57 -4.39
C LEU A 11 -0.25 8.04 -5.48
N ALA A 12 -1.40 8.69 -5.73
CA ALA A 12 -2.26 8.37 -6.86
C ALA A 12 -1.54 8.53 -8.20
N GLY A 13 -0.64 9.50 -8.34
CA GLY A 13 0.17 9.71 -9.55
C GLY A 13 1.11 8.55 -9.87
N VAL A 14 1.69 7.91 -8.87
CA VAL A 14 2.59 6.76 -9.05
C VAL A 14 1.80 5.49 -9.41
N CYS A 15 0.65 5.27 -8.76
CA CYS A 15 -0.22 4.14 -9.08
C CYS A 15 -0.91 4.30 -10.43
N THR A 16 -1.32 5.54 -10.82
CA THR A 16 -1.97 5.80 -12.13
C THR A 16 -1.00 5.69 -13.30
N ALA A 17 0.27 6.02 -13.14
CA ALA A 17 1.25 5.85 -14.22
C ALA A 17 1.49 4.37 -14.57
N ALA A 18 1.35 3.46 -13.63
CA ALA A 18 1.40 2.01 -13.86
C ALA A 18 0.11 1.48 -14.52
N LEU A 19 -1.05 2.12 -14.28
CA LEU A 19 -2.34 1.74 -14.85
C LEU A 19 -2.56 2.28 -16.28
N LEU A 20 -1.92 3.40 -16.67
CA LEU A 20 -2.07 4.00 -17.99
C LEU A 20 -1.14 3.41 -19.06
N ALA A 21 -0.16 2.61 -18.70
CA ALA A 21 0.64 1.84 -19.65
C ALA A 21 -0.08 0.53 -20.00
N GLY A 22 -1.25 0.65 -20.66
CA GLY A 22 -2.00 -0.45 -21.23
C GLY A 22 -1.16 -1.24 -22.21
N GLY A 23 -0.80 -2.42 -21.85
CA GLY A 23 -0.11 -3.42 -22.67
C GLY A 23 0.40 -4.51 -21.74
N ALA A 24 -0.18 -5.71 -21.88
CA ALA A 24 0.23 -6.91 -21.19
C ALA A 24 1.71 -7.24 -21.47
N SER A 25 2.57 -6.51 -20.82
CA SER A 25 3.92 -6.92 -20.48
C SER A 25 3.89 -6.91 -18.97
N ALA A 26 3.79 -8.11 -18.36
CA ALA A 26 4.41 -8.30 -17.07
C ALA A 26 5.84 -7.77 -17.27
N LEU A 27 6.04 -6.50 -16.94
CA LEU A 27 7.35 -6.02 -16.62
C LEU A 27 7.69 -6.87 -15.39
N ALA A 28 8.34 -8.01 -15.66
CA ALA A 28 9.31 -8.52 -14.70
C ALA A 28 10.18 -7.30 -14.46
N LEU A 29 9.85 -6.52 -13.46
CA LEU A 29 10.74 -5.56 -12.87
C LEU A 29 11.94 -6.42 -12.51
N SER A 30 12.94 -6.43 -13.38
CA SER A 30 14.27 -6.85 -12.97
C SER A 30 14.43 -6.19 -11.62
N PRO A 31 14.83 -6.92 -10.57
CA PRO A 31 15.07 -6.30 -9.27
C PRO A 31 15.95 -5.10 -9.59
N ALA A 32 15.33 -3.95 -9.66
CA ALA A 32 16.03 -2.70 -9.97
C ALA A 32 17.15 -2.71 -8.96
N ALA A 33 18.38 -2.62 -9.43
CA ALA A 33 19.52 -2.63 -8.55
C ALA A 33 19.13 -1.69 -7.40
N LEU A 34 19.05 -2.21 -6.19
CA LEU A 34 18.71 -1.40 -5.02
C LEU A 34 19.52 -0.11 -5.15
N PRO A 35 18.92 1.06 -5.03
CA PRO A 35 19.68 2.30 -5.08
C PRO A 35 20.88 2.14 -4.15
N ALA A 36 22.02 2.73 -4.52
CA ALA A 36 23.22 2.61 -3.72
C ALA A 36 22.86 2.95 -2.27
N PRO A 37 23.33 2.23 -1.27
CA PRO A 37 22.94 2.44 0.14
C PRO A 37 23.13 3.87 0.60
N GLU A 38 24.15 4.55 0.06
CA GLU A 38 24.39 5.96 0.29
C GLU A 38 23.26 6.89 -0.22
N ALA A 39 22.35 6.39 -1.05
CA ALA A 39 21.19 7.14 -1.55
C ALA A 39 19.96 6.99 -0.67
N ILE A 40 19.89 5.94 0.16
CA ILE A 40 18.79 5.71 1.11
C ILE A 40 19.36 5.83 2.51
N SER A 41 18.85 6.74 3.32
CA SER A 41 19.15 6.79 4.74
C SER A 41 17.86 6.73 5.56
N VAL A 42 17.91 5.98 6.64
CA VAL A 42 16.90 5.97 7.68
C VAL A 42 17.66 6.21 8.98
N THR A 43 17.14 7.06 9.83
CA THR A 43 17.87 7.71 10.93
C THR A 43 18.73 6.76 11.75
N ASN A 44 18.35 5.51 11.93
CA ASN A 44 19.06 4.59 12.83
C ASN A 44 19.35 3.22 12.20
N ALA A 45 19.00 3.01 10.93
CA ALA A 45 19.31 1.76 10.24
C ALA A 45 20.69 1.82 9.58
N SER A 46 21.55 0.83 9.85
CA SER A 46 22.79 0.64 9.12
C SER A 46 22.54 0.19 7.67
N ASP A 47 23.48 0.40 6.77
CA ASP A 47 23.41 -0.07 5.38
C ASP A 47 23.13 -1.57 5.28
N ALA A 48 23.64 -2.38 6.20
CA ALA A 48 23.40 -3.81 6.24
C ALA A 48 21.95 -4.14 6.58
N GLN A 49 21.36 -3.42 7.53
CA GLN A 49 19.94 -3.57 7.90
C GLN A 49 19.01 -3.11 6.77
N LEU A 50 19.30 -1.97 6.15
CA LEU A 50 18.56 -1.50 4.96
C LEU A 50 18.58 -2.54 3.83
N ARG A 51 19.76 -3.04 3.46
CA ARG A 51 19.90 -4.07 2.41
C ARG A 51 19.13 -5.35 2.78
N ALA A 52 19.19 -5.78 4.03
CA ALA A 52 18.48 -6.97 4.49
C ALA A 52 16.97 -6.77 4.43
N ALA A 53 16.46 -5.65 4.95
CA ALA A 53 15.04 -5.34 4.99
C ALA A 53 14.44 -5.20 3.57
N LEU A 54 15.16 -4.55 2.65
CA LEU A 54 14.66 -4.22 1.32
C LEU A 54 14.97 -5.27 0.23
N SER A 55 15.75 -6.30 0.54
CA SER A 55 16.30 -7.24 -0.45
C SER A 55 15.27 -7.98 -1.31
N LYS A 56 14.03 -8.13 -0.83
CA LYS A 56 12.93 -8.84 -1.50
C LYS A 56 11.80 -7.93 -1.93
N LEU A 57 11.95 -6.64 -1.73
CA LEU A 57 10.91 -5.64 -1.96
C LEU A 57 11.21 -4.83 -3.23
N ALA A 58 10.18 -4.31 -3.86
CA ALA A 58 10.30 -3.34 -4.91
C ALA A 58 10.55 -1.96 -4.30
N VAL A 59 11.56 -1.25 -4.78
CA VAL A 59 11.94 0.08 -4.30
C VAL A 59 11.95 1.04 -5.48
N VAL A 60 11.12 2.07 -5.43
CA VAL A 60 10.98 3.05 -6.50
C VAL A 60 11.19 4.45 -5.93
N TYR A 61 12.12 5.20 -6.51
CA TYR A 61 12.33 6.61 -6.16
C TYR A 61 11.28 7.49 -6.83
N SER A 62 10.74 8.43 -6.07
CA SER A 62 9.86 9.49 -6.56
C SER A 62 10.50 10.85 -6.31
N SER A 63 10.79 11.57 -7.41
CA SER A 63 11.30 12.94 -7.34
C SER A 63 10.27 13.93 -6.76
N ASP A 64 9.01 13.63 -6.91
CA ASP A 64 7.92 14.52 -6.47
C ASP A 64 7.73 14.48 -4.95
N THR A 65 8.04 13.34 -4.34
CA THR A 65 7.94 13.14 -2.88
C THR A 65 9.30 13.16 -2.19
N HIS A 66 10.39 13.31 -2.94
CA HIS A 66 11.76 13.25 -2.42
C HIS A 66 12.01 12.03 -1.54
N GLY A 67 11.66 10.83 -2.05
CA GLY A 67 11.82 9.62 -1.27
C GLY A 67 11.58 8.34 -2.07
N TRP A 68 11.62 7.22 -1.38
CA TRP A 68 11.44 5.90 -1.96
C TRP A 68 10.15 5.27 -1.46
N GLN A 69 9.33 4.82 -2.40
CA GLN A 69 8.23 3.92 -2.10
C GLN A 69 8.75 2.49 -2.11
N VAL A 70 8.42 1.73 -1.08
CA VAL A 70 8.81 0.33 -0.91
C VAL A 70 7.55 -0.51 -0.83
N SER A 71 7.38 -1.42 -1.78
CA SER A 71 6.22 -2.31 -1.87
C SER A 71 6.64 -3.78 -1.98
N SER A 72 5.72 -4.69 -1.66
CA SER A 72 5.94 -6.11 -1.89
C SER A 72 5.70 -6.44 -3.37
N PRO A 73 6.49 -7.37 -3.96
CA PRO A 73 6.24 -7.83 -5.32
C PRO A 73 4.89 -8.55 -5.49
N TYR A 74 4.25 -8.95 -4.40
CA TYR A 74 2.90 -9.54 -4.41
C TYR A 74 1.78 -8.50 -4.51
N GLU A 75 2.09 -7.21 -4.41
CA GLU A 75 1.13 -6.11 -4.52
C GLU A 75 0.58 -5.97 -5.94
N ASP A 76 1.44 -6.07 -6.95
CA ASP A 76 1.09 -5.88 -8.36
C ASP A 76 0.04 -6.88 -8.86
N ALA A 77 0.00 -8.08 -8.30
CA ALA A 77 -0.98 -9.09 -8.67
C ALA A 77 -2.42 -8.68 -8.34
N SER A 78 -2.63 -7.82 -7.36
CA SER A 78 -3.96 -7.36 -6.94
C SER A 78 -4.49 -6.20 -7.79
N LEU A 79 -3.63 -5.34 -8.30
CA LEU A 79 -4.03 -4.16 -9.09
C LEU A 79 -4.33 -4.49 -10.55
N SER A 80 -3.66 -5.49 -11.13
CA SER A 80 -3.82 -5.88 -12.53
C SER A 80 -5.13 -6.60 -12.86
N SER A 81 -5.91 -7.02 -11.86
CA SER A 81 -7.04 -7.94 -12.03
C SER A 81 -8.43 -7.32 -11.82
N ALA A 82 -8.57 -5.99 -11.74
CA ALA A 82 -9.82 -5.31 -11.37
C ALA A 82 -10.42 -5.85 -10.07
N SER A 83 -9.59 -6.35 -9.16
CA SER A 83 -9.99 -6.84 -7.85
C SER A 83 -9.82 -5.76 -6.78
N CYS A 84 -10.62 -5.84 -5.72
CA CYS A 84 -10.35 -5.03 -4.54
C CYS A 84 -9.10 -5.54 -3.84
N GLY A 85 -8.43 -4.68 -3.08
CA GLY A 85 -7.21 -5.05 -2.37
C GLY A 85 -6.89 -4.13 -1.20
N LEU A 86 -6.05 -4.66 -0.31
CA LEU A 86 -5.37 -3.94 0.76
C LEU A 86 -3.88 -4.18 0.57
N TYR A 87 -3.12 -3.11 0.43
CA TYR A 87 -1.69 -3.19 0.12
C TYR A 87 -0.90 -2.18 0.96
N PRO A 88 -0.21 -2.64 2.00
CA PRO A 88 0.68 -1.77 2.74
C PRO A 88 1.95 -1.50 1.95
N TYR A 89 2.52 -0.33 2.15
CA TYR A 89 3.84 0.02 1.64
C TYR A 89 4.54 0.96 2.61
N LEU A 90 5.88 1.05 2.47
CA LEU A 90 6.67 2.02 3.22
C LEU A 90 7.01 3.20 2.31
N PHE A 91 7.12 4.35 2.93
CA PHE A 91 7.75 5.51 2.33
C PHE A 91 8.98 5.89 3.15
N LEU A 92 10.13 5.93 2.48
CA LEU A 92 11.40 6.34 3.07
C LEU A 92 11.68 7.75 2.60
N SER A 93 11.55 8.73 3.48
CA SER A 93 11.80 10.13 3.16
C SER A 93 13.29 10.41 3.08
N GLN A 94 13.72 11.09 2.01
CA GLN A 94 15.09 11.54 1.86
C GLN A 94 15.37 12.80 2.68
N ASP A 95 14.35 13.64 2.90
CA ASP A 95 14.53 14.96 3.51
C ASP A 95 14.75 14.88 5.02
N ASP A 96 14.02 13.97 5.69
CA ASP A 96 14.07 13.82 7.16
C ASP A 96 14.53 12.43 7.62
N ALA A 97 14.91 11.57 6.68
CA ALA A 97 15.40 10.22 6.93
C ALA A 97 14.42 9.36 7.77
N THR A 98 13.12 9.55 7.56
CA THR A 98 12.07 8.82 8.28
C THR A 98 11.47 7.68 7.46
N VAL A 99 10.90 6.71 8.16
CA VAL A 99 10.08 5.63 7.60
C VAL A 99 8.64 5.88 7.97
N SER A 100 7.74 5.87 6.98
CA SER A 100 6.29 5.93 7.21
C SER A 100 5.63 4.67 6.67
N LEU A 101 4.67 4.13 7.43
CA LEU A 101 3.86 3.00 7.03
C LEU A 101 2.52 3.50 6.52
N THR A 102 2.16 3.13 5.30
CA THR A 102 0.89 3.48 4.67
C THR A 102 0.15 2.23 4.24
N LEU A 103 -1.17 2.24 4.41
CA LEU A 103 -2.07 1.24 3.88
C LEU A 103 -2.85 1.84 2.72
N GLY A 104 -2.61 1.33 1.51
CA GLY A 104 -3.46 1.57 0.36
C GLY A 104 -4.63 0.60 0.34
N MET A 105 -5.79 1.08 -0.04
CA MET A 105 -6.99 0.26 -0.25
C MET A 105 -7.61 0.61 -1.59
N SER A 106 -7.93 -0.41 -2.39
CA SER A 106 -8.60 -0.24 -3.68
C SER A 106 -9.90 -1.03 -3.74
N CYS A 107 -10.89 -0.47 -4.40
CA CYS A 107 -12.13 -1.15 -4.70
C CYS A 107 -12.47 -0.97 -6.19
N PHE A 108 -12.57 -2.07 -6.91
CA PHE A 108 -13.05 -2.09 -8.30
C PHE A 108 -14.48 -2.58 -8.34
N SER A 109 -15.35 -1.89 -9.07
CA SER A 109 -16.76 -2.26 -9.19
C SER A 109 -17.33 -1.90 -10.56
N THR A 110 -18.47 -2.51 -10.91
CA THR A 110 -19.20 -2.20 -12.16
C THR A 110 -19.92 -0.85 -12.11
N GLN A 111 -20.09 -0.28 -10.93
CA GLN A 111 -20.73 1.00 -10.68
C GLN A 111 -19.85 1.87 -9.80
N LYS A 112 -19.92 3.19 -9.98
CA LYS A 112 -19.23 4.15 -9.12
C LYS A 112 -19.75 4.04 -7.69
N MET A 113 -18.87 3.75 -6.74
CA MET A 113 -19.26 3.60 -5.32
C MET A 113 -19.08 4.89 -4.52
N GLU A 114 -18.03 5.66 -4.77
CA GLU A 114 -17.63 6.80 -3.92
C GLU A 114 -17.49 6.35 -2.47
N LEU A 115 -16.38 5.69 -2.16
CA LEU A 115 -16.18 5.04 -0.87
C LEU A 115 -16.40 5.99 0.31
N GLN A 116 -17.18 5.55 1.28
CA GLN A 116 -17.44 6.23 2.53
C GLN A 116 -16.71 5.58 3.71
N SER A 117 -16.66 4.25 3.72
CA SER A 117 -15.99 3.51 4.79
C SER A 117 -15.53 2.14 4.33
N ILE A 118 -14.52 1.63 5.03
CA ILE A 118 -13.98 0.30 4.82
C ILE A 118 -13.89 -0.39 6.18
N ARG A 119 -14.53 -1.55 6.30
CA ARG A 119 -14.47 -2.39 7.48
C ARG A 119 -13.61 -3.60 7.19
N VAL A 120 -12.57 -3.82 8.00
CA VAL A 120 -11.68 -4.98 7.88
C VAL A 120 -11.89 -5.89 9.08
N GLU A 121 -12.11 -7.16 8.82
CA GLU A 121 -12.45 -8.16 9.82
C GLU A 121 -11.48 -9.33 9.76
N THR A 122 -10.99 -9.75 10.91
CA THR A 122 -10.37 -11.04 11.16
C THR A 122 -11.36 -11.92 11.92
N LYS A 123 -10.94 -13.14 12.32
CA LYS A 123 -11.77 -13.97 13.20
C LYS A 123 -12.02 -13.30 14.56
N ASP A 124 -11.07 -12.53 15.04
CA ASP A 124 -10.99 -12.08 16.44
C ASP A 124 -11.21 -10.57 16.60
N SER A 125 -11.12 -9.79 15.52
CA SER A 125 -11.14 -8.31 15.56
C SER A 125 -11.84 -7.69 14.36
N THR A 126 -12.31 -6.45 14.56
CA THR A 126 -12.91 -5.60 13.50
C THR A 126 -12.30 -4.21 13.55
N TYR A 127 -11.88 -3.72 12.40
CA TYR A 127 -11.28 -2.40 12.19
C TYR A 127 -12.13 -1.58 11.24
N ASN A 128 -12.36 -0.30 11.56
CA ASN A 128 -13.17 0.59 10.74
C ASN A 128 -12.35 1.79 10.28
N PHE A 129 -12.33 2.01 8.98
CA PHE A 129 -11.69 3.14 8.33
C PHE A 129 -12.78 4.02 7.73
N THR A 130 -12.70 5.31 7.99
CA THR A 130 -13.58 6.30 7.37
C THR A 130 -12.82 6.95 6.23
N CYS A 131 -13.36 6.87 5.03
CA CYS A 131 -12.82 7.55 3.86
C CYS A 131 -13.02 9.05 4.01
N ASP A 132 -12.18 9.86 3.37
CA ASP A 132 -12.44 11.29 3.37
C ASP A 132 -13.52 11.66 2.33
N ASP A 133 -13.94 12.95 2.34
CA ASP A 133 -14.97 13.41 1.41
C ASP A 133 -14.44 13.65 -0.01
N GLN A 134 -13.11 13.55 -0.21
CA GLN A 134 -12.50 13.72 -1.51
C GLN A 134 -12.54 12.36 -2.24
N TYR A 135 -13.22 12.33 -3.37
CA TYR A 135 -13.26 11.16 -4.23
C TYR A 135 -11.94 10.98 -4.98
N ASP A 136 -11.25 9.90 -4.68
CA ASP A 136 -10.04 9.47 -5.38
C ASP A 136 -10.36 8.20 -6.19
N GLY A 137 -10.90 8.38 -7.39
CA GLY A 137 -11.29 7.26 -8.23
C GLY A 137 -11.62 7.68 -9.65
N GLY A 138 -11.99 6.72 -10.47
CA GLY A 138 -12.30 6.95 -11.86
C GLY A 138 -12.91 5.72 -12.53
N TYR A 139 -13.05 5.81 -13.87
CA TYR A 139 -13.44 4.70 -14.70
C TYR A 139 -12.25 4.25 -15.54
N ASP A 140 -11.90 2.98 -15.40
CA ASP A 140 -10.88 2.34 -16.24
C ASP A 140 -11.56 1.68 -17.44
N ALA A 141 -11.24 2.18 -18.65
CA ALA A 141 -11.85 1.71 -19.89
C ALA A 141 -11.35 0.32 -20.31
N ASP A 142 -10.12 -0.03 -19.95
CA ASP A 142 -9.50 -1.31 -20.30
C ASP A 142 -10.07 -2.42 -19.41
N LEU A 143 -10.18 -2.15 -18.13
CA LEU A 143 -10.79 -3.05 -17.15
C LEU A 143 -12.31 -3.00 -17.15
N LYS A 144 -12.92 -2.01 -17.82
CA LYS A 144 -14.37 -1.73 -17.85
C LYS A 144 -14.96 -1.66 -16.43
N SER A 145 -14.24 -1.01 -15.53
CA SER A 145 -14.56 -0.97 -14.11
C SER A 145 -14.35 0.42 -13.54
N TRP A 146 -15.20 0.79 -12.60
CA TRP A 146 -14.92 1.91 -11.72
C TRP A 146 -13.92 1.48 -10.66
N PHE A 147 -13.07 2.41 -10.23
CA PHE A 147 -12.14 2.18 -9.13
C PHE A 147 -12.18 3.35 -8.15
N ASP A 148 -11.99 3.01 -6.90
CA ASP A 148 -11.84 3.93 -5.78
C ASP A 148 -10.56 3.57 -5.04
N PHE A 149 -9.77 4.58 -4.64
CA PHE A 149 -8.57 4.39 -3.82
C PHE A 149 -8.69 5.19 -2.53
N GLU A 150 -8.16 4.62 -1.45
CA GLU A 150 -7.96 5.28 -0.17
C GLU A 150 -6.59 4.95 0.41
N PHE A 151 -6.04 5.90 1.15
CA PHE A 151 -4.73 5.75 1.78
C PHE A 151 -4.78 6.20 3.24
N PHE A 152 -4.26 5.35 4.12
CA PHE A 152 -4.26 5.57 5.56
C PHE A 152 -2.84 5.51 6.11
N ALA A 153 -2.43 6.53 6.88
CA ALA A 153 -1.21 6.45 7.67
C ALA A 153 -1.40 5.44 8.78
N MET A 154 -0.46 4.50 8.90
CA MET A 154 -0.55 3.34 9.79
C MET A 154 0.53 3.31 10.86
N ASP A 155 1.37 4.34 10.97
CA ASP A 155 2.45 4.37 11.94
C ASP A 155 1.95 4.19 13.39
N ASP A 156 0.85 4.85 13.74
CA ASP A 156 0.18 4.74 15.04
C ASP A 156 -0.73 3.50 15.17
N HIS A 157 -0.83 2.66 14.13
CA HIS A 157 -1.75 1.53 14.02
C HIS A 157 -1.12 0.30 13.36
N ALA A 158 0.21 0.18 13.45
CA ALA A 158 0.96 -0.93 12.85
C ALA A 158 0.54 -2.31 13.40
N GLU A 159 0.00 -2.34 14.62
CA GLU A 159 -0.53 -3.55 15.23
C GLU A 159 -1.69 -4.17 14.45
N TYR A 160 -2.51 -3.37 13.71
CA TYR A 160 -3.58 -3.89 12.86
C TYR A 160 -3.00 -4.76 11.74
N LEU A 161 -1.97 -4.25 11.05
CA LEU A 161 -1.31 -5.00 9.98
C LEU A 161 -0.57 -6.23 10.52
N THR A 162 0.00 -6.14 11.73
CA THR A 162 0.62 -7.29 12.40
C THR A 162 -0.39 -8.40 12.69
N GLU A 163 -1.59 -8.04 13.15
CA GLU A 163 -2.67 -9.01 13.36
C GLU A 163 -3.13 -9.63 12.04
N TRP A 164 -3.33 -8.80 10.99
CA TRP A 164 -3.74 -9.32 9.67
C TRP A 164 -2.69 -10.25 9.08
N ALA A 165 -1.41 -9.92 9.23
CA ALA A 165 -0.30 -10.77 8.78
C ALA A 165 -0.33 -12.18 9.41
N ALA A 166 -0.77 -12.28 10.67
CA ALA A 166 -0.90 -13.51 11.42
C ALA A 166 -2.23 -14.24 11.18
N ALA A 167 -3.25 -13.54 10.69
CA ALA A 167 -4.59 -14.09 10.49
C ALA A 167 -4.63 -15.14 9.38
N LYS A 168 -5.52 -16.14 9.54
CA LYS A 168 -5.79 -17.13 8.49
C LYS A 168 -6.66 -16.58 7.37
N SER A 169 -7.50 -15.60 7.68
CA SER A 169 -8.39 -14.93 6.75
C SER A 169 -8.63 -13.51 7.23
N VAL A 170 -8.62 -12.58 6.29
CA VAL A 170 -8.97 -11.17 6.49
C VAL A 170 -9.97 -10.81 5.41
N THR A 171 -11.07 -10.17 5.79
CA THR A 171 -12.10 -9.72 4.85
C THR A 171 -12.30 -8.22 5.00
N ALA A 172 -12.19 -7.50 3.88
CA ALA A 172 -12.53 -6.09 3.80
C ALA A 172 -13.92 -5.90 3.19
N THR A 173 -14.75 -5.09 3.82
CA THR A 173 -16.06 -4.67 3.29
C THR A 173 -16.00 -3.19 2.98
N PHE A 174 -16.08 -2.87 1.71
CA PHE A 174 -16.11 -1.51 1.18
C PHE A 174 -17.55 -1.03 1.11
N THR A 175 -17.83 0.17 1.61
CA THR A 175 -19.19 0.76 1.62
C THR A 175 -19.16 2.09 0.89
N GLY A 176 -19.98 2.23 -0.14
CA GLY A 176 -20.17 3.45 -0.91
C GLY A 176 -21.12 4.44 -0.26
N LYS A 177 -21.13 5.68 -0.73
CA LYS A 177 -22.05 6.75 -0.26
C LYS A 177 -23.53 6.43 -0.48
N ASP A 178 -23.84 5.62 -1.49
CA ASP A 178 -25.18 5.15 -1.78
C ASP A 178 -25.62 3.97 -0.90
N GLY A 179 -24.76 3.51 0.02
CA GLY A 179 -24.98 2.34 0.86
C GLY A 179 -24.68 1.00 0.18
N SER A 180 -24.23 1.02 -1.08
CA SER A 180 -23.75 -0.21 -1.73
C SER A 180 -22.54 -0.77 -1.00
N THR A 181 -22.39 -2.09 -1.01
CA THR A 181 -21.27 -2.75 -0.35
C THR A 181 -20.60 -3.75 -1.26
N LYS A 182 -19.28 -3.90 -1.09
CA LYS A 182 -18.49 -4.94 -1.74
C LYS A 182 -17.54 -5.58 -0.75
N ALA A 183 -17.65 -6.87 -0.55
CA ALA A 183 -16.73 -7.63 0.30
C ALA A 183 -15.60 -8.26 -0.54
N TYR A 184 -14.41 -8.25 0.02
CA TYR A 184 -13.22 -8.86 -0.56
C TYR A 184 -12.43 -9.59 0.52
N THR A 185 -12.21 -10.88 0.34
CA THR A 185 -11.34 -11.65 1.22
C THR A 185 -9.93 -11.64 0.64
N LEU A 186 -8.96 -11.25 1.46
CA LEU A 186 -7.57 -11.14 1.06
C LEU A 186 -7.04 -12.49 0.57
N THR A 187 -6.34 -12.45 -0.53
CA THR A 187 -5.64 -13.62 -1.09
C THR A 187 -4.42 -13.97 -0.26
N LYS A 188 -3.82 -15.13 -0.54
CA LYS A 188 -2.54 -15.50 0.08
C LYS A 188 -1.43 -14.51 -0.26
N ASP A 189 -1.46 -13.94 -1.47
CA ASP A 189 -0.48 -12.96 -1.94
C ASP A 189 -0.65 -11.64 -1.22
N ASN A 190 -1.88 -11.16 -1.02
CA ASN A 190 -2.12 -9.96 -0.20
C ASN A 190 -1.61 -10.15 1.24
N LEU A 191 -1.88 -11.30 1.86
CA LEU A 191 -1.38 -11.61 3.19
C LEU A 191 0.15 -11.72 3.22
N GLN A 192 0.77 -12.19 2.13
CA GLN A 192 2.22 -12.24 2.01
C GLN A 192 2.80 -10.82 1.86
N ALA A 193 2.16 -9.96 1.06
CA ALA A 193 2.55 -8.57 0.94
C ALA A 193 2.55 -7.85 2.30
N ILE A 194 1.50 -8.06 3.10
CA ILE A 194 1.43 -7.50 4.45
C ILE A 194 2.59 -8.01 5.31
N ARG A 195 2.87 -9.32 5.30
CA ARG A 195 4.00 -9.90 6.07
C ARG A 195 5.35 -9.33 5.66
N ASP A 196 5.59 -9.19 4.36
CA ASP A 196 6.86 -8.69 3.83
C ASP A 196 7.10 -7.24 4.25
N ILE A 197 6.09 -6.38 4.12
CA ILE A 197 6.18 -4.97 4.50
C ILE A 197 6.32 -4.82 6.01
N MET A 198 5.55 -5.56 6.81
CA MET A 198 5.66 -5.48 8.27
C MET A 198 7.01 -5.98 8.78
N ALA A 199 7.59 -7.01 8.16
CA ALA A 199 8.93 -7.47 8.50
C ALA A 199 10.00 -6.39 8.22
N ALA A 200 9.89 -5.69 7.08
CA ALA A 200 10.78 -4.60 6.74
C ALA A 200 10.60 -3.41 7.71
N TYR A 201 9.36 -3.00 7.96
CA TYR A 201 9.00 -1.90 8.86
C TYR A 201 9.59 -2.14 10.27
N THR A 202 9.31 -3.30 10.85
CA THR A 202 9.85 -3.68 12.18
C THR A 202 11.38 -3.67 12.19
N THR A 203 12.02 -4.23 11.16
CA THR A 203 13.50 -4.24 11.07
C THR A 203 14.08 -2.83 11.02
N LEU A 204 13.43 -1.90 10.34
CA LEU A 204 13.89 -0.52 10.21
C LEU A 204 13.64 0.30 11.49
N LEU A 205 12.56 0.02 12.23
CA LEU A 205 12.27 0.68 13.50
C LEU A 205 13.10 0.12 14.66
N ASP A 206 13.31 -1.20 14.73
CA ASP A 206 14.09 -1.83 15.82
C ASP A 206 15.56 -1.39 15.83
N SER A 207 16.05 -0.83 14.73
CA SER A 207 17.38 -0.21 14.69
C SER A 207 17.49 1.05 15.56
N ASP A 208 16.36 1.62 16.00
CA ASP A 208 16.31 2.77 16.93
C ASP A 208 16.66 2.39 18.37
N ALA A 209 16.63 1.12 18.72
CA ALA A 209 16.70 0.64 20.12
C ALA A 209 18.11 0.18 20.58
N SER A 210 19.16 0.36 19.76
CA SER A 210 20.52 -0.15 20.06
C SER A 210 21.59 0.91 20.23
#